data_d65a3ff4b669be5a8829fc7d7a774163
#
_entry.id   d65a3ff4b669be5a8829fc7d7a774163
#
_cell.length_a   1.000
_cell.length_b   1.000
_cell.length_c   1.000
_cell.angle_alpha   90.00
_cell.angle_beta   90.00
_cell.angle_gamma   90.00
#
_symmetry.space_group_name_H-M   'P 1'
#
loop_
_entity.id
_entity.type
_entity.pdbx_description
1 polymer ?
#
loop_
_entity_poly.entity_id
_entity_poly.type
_entity_poly.pdbx_seq_one_letter_code
_entity_poly.pdbx_strand_id
1 'polypeptide(L)'
;LILARDLTPYTGHIPEVMQQFDLPYFLDTDQKMTNHPLVELLLNLLRPAKERFQYQQVMAILKTGLLRPYTDGSLVPEGDFFDIVSYLDNYLYANQPFERTWRDLDHPFTLFTVSEDEDDEDARVVLDDKTVNRRIETLRRFVIDAFDSLQQQLNQAQTMRQAATLIILWLEKYHVTEAILSQRDTLLAAGELSRSREGEEVWEMMTQTLDDIVAIDGDERFELEKFKAILVAGFEGATFSGIPNNLDQLTISEAGIVQSNDYQYLFFIGGTRNNLPAQLKSRALINDAERLIVQPALQENSTPKYLQNTAQQQMAEENLLFYGALTAATKNIVLSYPALDAGGQISDMSPFFKRLVDAFNITVNKVTATPATSQALLKYYVGSVRSTLGELVKIAASQQQTSAYQALRNTINQSEPERLERVLSAPNYKNQTETLKPEFVQALFGETLNMSISQLESYYNNPLAYFLQYGLALKERLTNRLNVAQTGTLYHAVFEGVVQQLIIQQLSLRDISQKALQQLVADNMAEITAQPAYQMLQETGKMRATQHYLAKVSEILAVNMQRAARVNHAQPKAVERLFGFPNRQSLPALVVSTPQATVHLRGKIDRLDSQDPSQVYGTIIDYKSNGKHFDWGQ
;
A
#
# COMPACT_ATOMS: atom_id res chain seq x y z
N LEU A 1 -11.02 13.14 33.08
CA LEU A 1 -9.90 13.71 32.34
C LEU A 1 -8.72 12.73 32.39
N ILE A 2 -8.09 12.49 31.25
CA ILE A 2 -6.81 11.77 31.14
C ILE A 2 -5.79 12.73 30.58
N LEU A 3 -4.68 12.93 31.26
CA LEU A 3 -3.59 13.78 30.81
C LEU A 3 -2.28 12.98 30.67
N ALA A 4 -1.48 13.34 29.69
CA ALA A 4 -0.07 12.98 29.60
C ALA A 4 0.76 14.23 29.34
N ARG A 5 2.07 14.18 29.63
CA ARG A 5 2.96 15.27 29.20
C ARG A 5 3.26 15.20 27.69
N ASP A 6 3.25 13.99 27.15
CA ASP A 6 3.40 13.70 25.73
C ASP A 6 2.49 12.50 25.41
N LEU A 7 1.52 12.71 24.54
CA LEU A 7 0.56 11.69 24.12
C LEU A 7 1.07 10.82 22.96
N THR A 8 2.13 11.23 22.27
CA THR A 8 2.66 10.55 21.08
C THR A 8 2.82 9.03 21.27
N PRO A 9 3.39 8.52 22.41
CA PRO A 9 3.54 7.08 22.62
C PRO A 9 2.21 6.33 22.81
N TYR A 10 1.10 7.04 23.07
CA TYR A 10 -0.20 6.47 23.42
C TYR A 10 -1.23 6.59 22.30
N THR A 11 -1.01 7.48 21.32
CA THR A 11 -2.02 7.81 20.29
C THR A 11 -2.50 6.59 19.49
N GLY A 12 -1.62 5.62 19.21
CA GLY A 12 -1.97 4.38 18.53
C GLY A 12 -2.76 3.39 19.39
N HIS A 13 -2.63 3.44 20.72
CA HIS A 13 -3.22 2.49 21.65
C HIS A 13 -4.54 2.99 22.27
N ILE A 14 -4.69 4.30 22.41
CA ILE A 14 -5.88 4.91 23.02
C ILE A 14 -7.16 4.48 22.31
N PRO A 15 -7.30 4.59 20.97
CA PRO A 15 -8.52 4.19 20.27
C PRO A 15 -8.89 2.73 20.52
N GLU A 16 -7.90 1.84 20.46
CA GLU A 16 -8.10 0.41 20.68
C GLU A 16 -8.62 0.11 22.10
N VAL A 17 -7.97 0.68 23.12
CA VAL A 17 -8.36 0.48 24.52
C VAL A 17 -9.74 1.09 24.82
N MET A 18 -10.00 2.31 24.36
CA MET A 18 -11.31 2.95 24.57
C MET A 18 -12.43 2.16 23.89
N GLN A 19 -12.22 1.68 22.67
CA GLN A 19 -13.17 0.81 21.98
C GLN A 19 -13.33 -0.56 22.66
N GLN A 20 -12.25 -1.13 23.23
CA GLN A 20 -12.32 -2.39 23.96
C GLN A 20 -13.22 -2.28 25.20
N PHE A 21 -13.21 -1.13 25.86
CA PHE A 21 -13.99 -0.88 27.06
C PHE A 21 -15.32 -0.17 26.80
N ASP A 22 -15.68 0.09 25.55
CA ASP A 22 -16.88 0.84 25.11
C ASP A 22 -16.98 2.22 25.79
N LEU A 23 -15.83 2.93 25.89
CA LEU A 23 -15.76 4.25 26.50
C LEU A 23 -15.77 5.33 25.42
N PRO A 24 -16.74 6.25 25.43
CA PRO A 24 -16.72 7.41 24.55
C PRO A 24 -15.59 8.34 24.97
N TYR A 25 -14.78 8.77 24.02
CA TYR A 25 -13.62 9.62 24.30
C TYR A 25 -13.43 10.69 23.23
N PHE A 26 -12.79 11.76 23.63
CA PHE A 26 -12.23 12.78 22.76
C PHE A 26 -10.72 12.82 22.97
N LEU A 27 -9.98 12.59 21.90
CA LEU A 27 -8.52 12.62 21.90
C LEU A 27 -8.07 13.96 21.32
N ASP A 28 -7.64 14.84 22.22
CA ASP A 28 -7.17 16.18 21.90
C ASP A 28 -5.67 16.10 21.58
N THR A 29 -5.36 15.83 20.33
CA THR A 29 -3.98 15.78 19.80
C THR A 29 -3.85 16.69 18.59
N ASP A 30 -2.72 17.35 18.49
CA ASP A 30 -2.36 18.13 17.33
C ASP A 30 -2.14 17.23 16.11
N GLN A 31 -3.12 17.16 15.23
CA GLN A 31 -2.97 16.49 13.94
C GLN A 31 -2.42 17.49 12.92
N LYS A 32 -1.26 17.20 12.34
CA LYS A 32 -0.64 18.10 11.37
C LYS A 32 -1.41 18.10 10.05
N MET A 33 -1.59 19.28 9.47
CA MET A 33 -2.26 19.45 8.18
C MET A 33 -1.46 18.90 7.00
N THR A 34 -0.16 18.65 7.17
CA THR A 34 0.73 18.08 6.13
C THR A 34 0.26 16.76 5.56
N ASN A 35 -0.51 15.98 6.32
CA ASN A 35 -1.00 14.65 5.90
C ASN A 35 -2.38 14.71 5.23
N HIS A 36 -2.96 15.90 5.07
CA HIS A 36 -4.29 16.04 4.46
C HIS A 36 -4.23 15.84 2.93
N PRO A 37 -5.23 15.19 2.30
CA PRO A 37 -5.27 14.93 0.86
C PRO A 37 -5.07 16.17 -0.01
N LEU A 38 -5.57 17.35 0.39
CA LEU A 38 -5.36 18.61 -0.36
C LEU A 38 -3.89 19.02 -0.39
N VAL A 39 -3.18 18.86 0.72
CA VAL A 39 -1.75 19.19 0.80
C VAL A 39 -0.95 18.19 -0.08
N GLU A 40 -1.28 16.92 -0.01
CA GLU A 40 -0.69 15.88 -0.85
C GLU A 40 -0.91 16.18 -2.35
N LEU A 41 -2.13 16.54 -2.73
CA LEU A 41 -2.46 16.96 -4.10
C LEU A 41 -1.56 18.13 -4.55
N LEU A 42 -1.53 19.21 -3.79
CA LEU A 42 -0.77 20.42 -4.14
C LEU A 42 0.74 20.14 -4.26
N LEU A 43 1.33 19.48 -3.28
CA LEU A 43 2.77 19.22 -3.27
C LEU A 43 3.21 18.26 -4.39
N ASN A 44 2.35 17.32 -4.79
CA ASN A 44 2.63 16.44 -5.93
C ASN A 44 2.39 17.14 -7.27
N LEU A 45 1.44 18.05 -7.38
CA LEU A 45 1.26 18.89 -8.58
C LEU A 45 2.45 19.84 -8.82
N LEU A 46 3.06 20.35 -7.74
CA LEU A 46 4.20 21.26 -7.78
C LEU A 46 5.55 20.53 -7.83
N ARG A 47 5.59 19.27 -8.30
CA ARG A 47 6.86 18.56 -8.52
C ARG A 47 7.58 19.07 -9.78
N PRO A 48 8.94 18.98 -9.79
CA PRO A 48 9.73 19.38 -10.95
C PRO A 48 9.32 18.64 -12.23
N ALA A 49 9.53 19.27 -13.38
CA ALA A 49 9.19 18.73 -14.68
C ALA A 49 9.71 17.30 -14.95
N LYS A 50 10.91 16.98 -14.47
CA LYS A 50 11.54 15.65 -14.63
C LYS A 50 10.83 14.51 -13.87
N GLU A 51 9.98 14.83 -12.92
CA GLU A 51 9.27 13.87 -12.08
C GLU A 51 7.80 13.70 -12.51
N ARG A 52 7.37 14.45 -13.53
CA ARG A 52 6.00 14.39 -14.03
C ARG A 52 5.67 13.05 -14.67
N PHE A 53 4.42 12.64 -14.53
CA PHE A 53 3.89 11.38 -15.01
C PHE A 53 4.58 10.12 -14.45
N GLN A 54 5.46 10.27 -13.44
CA GLN A 54 5.97 9.10 -12.74
C GLN A 54 4.85 8.44 -11.93
N TYR A 55 4.90 7.11 -11.85
CA TYR A 55 3.93 6.29 -11.12
C TYR A 55 3.59 6.85 -9.73
N GLN A 56 4.63 7.16 -8.95
CA GLN A 56 4.43 7.65 -7.57
C GLN A 56 3.68 8.98 -7.53
N GLN A 57 4.01 9.92 -8.41
CA GLN A 57 3.36 11.22 -8.47
C GLN A 57 1.88 11.10 -8.88
N VAL A 58 1.62 10.39 -9.99
CA VAL A 58 0.26 10.25 -10.51
C VAL A 58 -0.63 9.55 -9.48
N MET A 59 -0.14 8.47 -8.87
CA MET A 59 -0.91 7.73 -7.88
C MET A 59 -1.11 8.49 -6.58
N ALA A 60 -0.12 9.26 -6.11
CA ALA A 60 -0.28 10.13 -4.96
C ALA A 60 -1.40 11.16 -5.20
N ILE A 61 -1.46 11.77 -6.38
CA ILE A 61 -2.50 12.72 -6.77
C ILE A 61 -3.88 12.04 -6.85
N LEU A 62 -4.00 10.96 -7.62
CA LEU A 62 -5.29 10.32 -7.85
C LEU A 62 -5.88 9.68 -6.58
N LYS A 63 -5.03 9.11 -5.72
CA LYS A 63 -5.46 8.51 -4.44
C LYS A 63 -5.96 9.53 -3.42
N THR A 64 -5.75 10.83 -3.63
CA THR A 64 -6.41 11.86 -2.81
C THR A 64 -7.92 11.88 -2.98
N GLY A 65 -8.44 11.39 -4.11
CA GLY A 65 -9.85 11.49 -4.48
C GLY A 65 -10.33 12.92 -4.76
N LEU A 66 -9.43 13.91 -4.75
CA LEU A 66 -9.79 15.33 -4.98
C LEU A 66 -9.74 15.73 -6.45
N LEU A 67 -8.87 15.12 -7.25
CA LEU A 67 -8.78 15.35 -8.69
C LEU A 67 -9.59 14.28 -9.42
N ARG A 68 -10.88 14.54 -9.61
CA ARG A 68 -11.83 13.63 -10.28
C ARG A 68 -12.40 14.26 -11.55
N PRO A 69 -12.66 13.48 -12.62
CA PRO A 69 -13.37 13.98 -13.79
C PRO A 69 -14.76 14.52 -13.43
N TYR A 70 -15.14 15.60 -14.11
CA TYR A 70 -16.47 16.19 -14.02
C TYR A 70 -17.23 15.87 -15.31
N THR A 71 -18.31 15.12 -15.21
CA THR A 71 -19.10 14.65 -16.35
C THR A 71 -20.59 14.80 -16.04
N ASP A 72 -21.38 15.12 -17.05
CA ASP A 72 -22.84 15.25 -16.94
C ASP A 72 -23.32 16.17 -15.81
N GLY A 73 -22.56 17.23 -15.53
CA GLY A 73 -22.92 18.23 -14.52
C GLY A 73 -22.56 17.83 -13.06
N SER A 74 -21.76 16.79 -12.84
CA SER A 74 -21.31 16.36 -11.52
C SER A 74 -19.94 15.69 -11.55
N LEU A 75 -19.30 15.63 -10.39
CA LEU A 75 -18.09 14.81 -10.21
C LEU A 75 -18.44 13.32 -10.37
N VAL A 76 -17.54 12.57 -11.00
CA VAL A 76 -17.63 11.10 -11.01
C VAL A 76 -17.71 10.60 -9.56
N PRO A 77 -18.68 9.72 -9.20
CA PRO A 77 -18.80 9.17 -7.87
C PRO A 77 -17.49 8.56 -7.37
N GLU A 78 -17.18 8.72 -6.09
CA GLU A 78 -15.88 8.36 -5.52
C GLU A 78 -15.57 6.86 -5.68
N GLY A 79 -16.55 5.97 -5.48
CA GLY A 79 -16.40 4.54 -5.68
C GLY A 79 -16.05 4.18 -7.13
N ASP A 80 -16.80 4.73 -8.10
CA ASP A 80 -16.55 4.51 -9.54
C ASP A 80 -15.19 5.07 -9.97
N PHE A 81 -14.76 6.17 -9.37
CA PHE A 81 -13.45 6.76 -9.63
C PHE A 81 -12.32 5.86 -9.12
N PHE A 82 -12.40 5.37 -7.88
CA PHE A 82 -11.36 4.50 -7.32
C PHE A 82 -11.30 3.13 -8.00
N ASP A 83 -12.41 2.64 -8.53
CA ASP A 83 -12.39 1.44 -9.38
C ASP A 83 -11.51 1.65 -10.62
N ILE A 84 -11.69 2.79 -11.32
CA ILE A 84 -10.86 3.10 -12.50
C ILE A 84 -9.40 3.35 -12.09
N VAL A 85 -9.18 4.05 -10.99
CA VAL A 85 -7.82 4.30 -10.45
C VAL A 85 -7.12 2.99 -10.14
N SER A 86 -7.82 1.98 -9.61
CA SER A 86 -7.26 0.64 -9.37
C SER A 86 -6.77 -0.04 -10.64
N TYR A 87 -7.52 0.05 -11.73
CA TYR A 87 -7.09 -0.49 -13.02
C TYR A 87 -5.90 0.28 -13.59
N LEU A 88 -5.96 1.61 -13.53
CA LEU A 88 -4.84 2.46 -13.96
C LEU A 88 -3.57 2.20 -13.11
N ASP A 89 -3.73 2.00 -11.80
CA ASP A 89 -2.63 1.64 -10.88
C ASP A 89 -1.94 0.35 -11.33
N ASN A 90 -2.70 -0.70 -11.69
CA ASN A 90 -2.15 -1.94 -12.20
C ASN A 90 -1.37 -1.73 -13.49
N TYR A 91 -1.90 -0.93 -14.43
CA TYR A 91 -1.20 -0.60 -15.67
C TYR A 91 0.11 0.16 -15.41
N LEU A 92 0.03 1.21 -14.61
CA LEU A 92 1.19 2.05 -14.32
C LEU A 92 2.28 1.31 -13.54
N TYR A 93 1.88 0.44 -12.62
CA TYR A 93 2.81 -0.39 -11.86
C TYR A 93 3.53 -1.41 -12.76
N ALA A 94 2.78 -2.02 -13.67
CA ALA A 94 3.32 -3.00 -14.61
C ALA A 94 4.25 -2.38 -15.66
N ASN A 95 3.92 -1.19 -16.18
CA ASN A 95 4.60 -0.62 -17.34
C ASN A 95 5.52 0.56 -17.00
N GLN A 96 5.25 1.30 -15.91
CA GLN A 96 5.97 2.52 -15.50
C GLN A 96 6.25 3.46 -16.70
N PRO A 97 5.21 3.91 -17.41
CA PRO A 97 5.37 4.65 -18.65
C PRO A 97 6.02 6.01 -18.40
N PHE A 98 6.91 6.42 -19.30
CA PHE A 98 7.48 7.77 -19.32
C PHE A 98 6.48 8.80 -19.87
N GLU A 99 6.76 10.09 -19.68
CA GLU A 99 5.93 11.19 -20.18
C GLU A 99 5.60 11.04 -21.69
N ARG A 100 6.54 10.63 -22.52
CA ARG A 100 6.31 10.40 -23.95
C ARG A 100 5.24 9.32 -24.20
N THR A 101 5.24 8.24 -23.41
CA THR A 101 4.26 7.15 -23.51
C THR A 101 2.89 7.60 -23.02
N TRP A 102 2.84 8.45 -21.99
CA TRP A 102 1.60 9.10 -21.57
C TRP A 102 0.97 9.94 -22.69
N ARG A 103 1.78 10.65 -23.48
CA ARG A 103 1.32 11.55 -24.55
C ARG A 103 1.06 10.86 -25.88
N ASP A 104 1.48 9.63 -26.03
CA ASP A 104 1.27 8.82 -27.23
C ASP A 104 -0.14 8.23 -27.24
N LEU A 105 -1.11 9.03 -27.69
CA LEU A 105 -2.52 8.66 -27.69
C LEU A 105 -2.88 7.69 -28.83
N ASP A 106 -1.97 7.40 -29.76
CA ASP A 106 -2.16 6.41 -30.81
C ASP A 106 -1.99 4.98 -30.26
N HIS A 107 -1.27 4.85 -29.11
CA HIS A 107 -1.10 3.60 -28.40
C HIS A 107 -1.84 3.66 -27.05
N PRO A 108 -3.08 3.13 -26.96
CA PRO A 108 -3.87 3.19 -25.74
C PRO A 108 -3.29 2.32 -24.63
N PHE A 109 -3.53 2.73 -23.39
CA PHE A 109 -3.22 1.92 -22.21
C PHE A 109 -4.16 0.72 -22.16
N THR A 110 -3.62 -0.46 -22.39
CA THR A 110 -4.38 -1.71 -22.42
C THR A 110 -3.92 -2.62 -21.30
N LEU A 111 -4.83 -3.06 -20.46
CA LEU A 111 -4.53 -4.07 -19.44
C LEU A 111 -4.38 -5.44 -20.11
N PHE A 112 -3.34 -6.15 -19.74
CA PHE A 112 -3.14 -7.53 -20.13
C PHE A 112 -2.69 -8.34 -18.93
N THR A 113 -3.07 -9.61 -18.92
CA THR A 113 -2.55 -10.60 -17.98
C THR A 113 -1.66 -11.56 -18.76
N VAL A 114 -0.48 -11.85 -18.23
CA VAL A 114 0.37 -12.93 -18.74
C VAL A 114 0.08 -14.15 -17.87
N SER A 115 -0.23 -15.28 -18.46
CA SER A 115 -0.25 -16.52 -17.73
C SER A 115 1.15 -17.03 -17.52
N GLU A 116 1.38 -17.64 -16.38
CA GLU A 116 2.62 -18.33 -16.07
C GLU A 116 2.64 -19.76 -16.63
N ASP A 117 1.48 -20.29 -17.02
CA ASP A 117 1.38 -21.61 -17.66
C ASP A 117 1.68 -21.47 -19.16
N GLU A 118 2.85 -21.94 -19.57
CA GLU A 118 3.28 -21.98 -20.98
C GLU A 118 2.33 -22.80 -21.85
N ASP A 119 1.60 -23.76 -21.26
CA ASP A 119 0.67 -24.67 -21.91
C ASP A 119 -0.77 -24.13 -22.03
N ASP A 120 -1.09 -22.99 -21.41
CA ASP A 120 -2.44 -22.43 -21.43
C ASP A 120 -2.53 -21.26 -22.42
N GLU A 121 -2.96 -21.54 -23.66
CA GLU A 121 -3.19 -20.49 -24.66
C GLU A 121 -4.34 -19.53 -24.28
N ASP A 122 -5.27 -19.94 -23.42
CA ASP A 122 -6.29 -19.05 -22.84
C ASP A 122 -5.69 -18.12 -21.77
N ALA A 123 -4.46 -18.33 -21.43
CA ALA A 123 -3.70 -17.61 -20.45
C ALA A 123 -3.17 -16.24 -20.91
N ARG A 124 -3.19 -15.95 -22.18
CA ARG A 124 -3.03 -14.59 -22.72
C ARG A 124 -4.38 -13.90 -22.86
N VAL A 125 -5.23 -14.00 -21.85
CA VAL A 125 -6.43 -13.18 -21.80
C VAL A 125 -5.96 -11.75 -21.54
N VAL A 126 -5.73 -11.01 -22.64
CA VAL A 126 -5.95 -9.58 -22.63
C VAL A 126 -7.30 -9.44 -21.93
N LEU A 127 -7.36 -8.78 -20.78
CA LEU A 127 -8.63 -8.28 -20.28
C LEU A 127 -9.11 -7.27 -21.33
N ASP A 128 -9.58 -7.77 -22.45
CA ASP A 128 -10.20 -6.97 -23.52
C ASP A 128 -11.62 -6.60 -23.08
N ASP A 129 -11.72 -6.11 -21.86
CA ASP A 129 -12.87 -5.36 -21.45
C ASP A 129 -12.74 -3.96 -22.08
N LYS A 130 -13.26 -3.85 -23.29
CA LYS A 130 -13.30 -2.58 -24.04
C LYS A 130 -13.84 -1.43 -23.20
N THR A 131 -14.66 -1.73 -22.20
CA THR A 131 -15.24 -0.76 -21.28
C THR A 131 -14.17 -0.28 -20.29
N VAL A 132 -13.42 -1.18 -19.66
CA VAL A 132 -12.35 -0.83 -18.71
C VAL A 132 -11.25 -0.05 -19.41
N ASN A 133 -10.78 -0.53 -20.57
CA ASN A 133 -9.72 0.15 -21.33
C ASN A 133 -10.17 1.56 -21.77
N ARG A 134 -11.43 1.75 -22.18
CA ARG A 134 -11.97 3.08 -22.48
C ARG A 134 -11.97 3.99 -21.26
N ARG A 135 -12.38 3.48 -20.10
CA ARG A 135 -12.40 4.26 -18.84
C ARG A 135 -10.97 4.67 -18.43
N ILE A 136 -9.98 3.77 -18.54
CA ILE A 136 -8.57 4.08 -18.30
C ILE A 136 -8.08 5.19 -19.24
N GLU A 137 -8.38 5.08 -20.53
CA GLU A 137 -8.00 6.11 -21.52
C GLU A 137 -8.68 7.46 -21.27
N THR A 138 -9.92 7.47 -20.82
CA THR A 138 -10.60 8.70 -20.40
C THR A 138 -9.89 9.35 -19.21
N LEU A 139 -9.52 8.56 -18.19
CA LEU A 139 -8.79 9.05 -17.02
C LEU A 139 -7.37 9.51 -17.41
N ARG A 140 -6.68 8.78 -18.29
CA ARG A 140 -5.37 9.16 -18.81
C ARG A 140 -5.40 10.55 -19.47
N ARG A 141 -6.37 10.78 -20.37
CA ARG A 141 -6.53 12.07 -21.05
C ARG A 141 -6.85 13.20 -20.07
N PHE A 142 -7.68 12.93 -19.08
CA PHE A 142 -7.99 13.88 -18.02
C PHE A 142 -6.74 14.26 -17.21
N VAL A 143 -5.90 13.28 -16.82
CA VAL A 143 -4.63 13.54 -16.10
C VAL A 143 -3.67 14.37 -16.95
N ILE A 144 -3.54 14.06 -18.24
CA ILE A 144 -2.70 14.83 -19.16
C ILE A 144 -3.18 16.28 -19.23
N ASP A 145 -4.49 16.51 -19.45
CA ASP A 145 -5.06 17.85 -19.53
C ASP A 145 -4.86 18.64 -18.24
N ALA A 146 -5.10 18.01 -17.09
CA ALA A 146 -4.94 18.64 -15.79
C ALA A 146 -3.47 19.07 -15.55
N PHE A 147 -2.51 18.20 -15.83
CA PHE A 147 -1.09 18.50 -15.63
C PHE A 147 -0.59 19.57 -16.60
N ASP A 148 -0.97 19.46 -17.88
CA ASP A 148 -0.56 20.42 -18.91
C ASP A 148 -1.15 21.80 -18.68
N SER A 149 -2.44 21.86 -18.28
CA SER A 149 -3.11 23.12 -17.96
C SER A 149 -2.38 23.86 -16.84
N LEU A 150 -2.05 23.19 -15.73
CA LEU A 150 -1.33 23.82 -14.61
C LEU A 150 0.06 24.29 -15.04
N GLN A 151 0.79 23.43 -15.73
CA GLN A 151 2.14 23.74 -16.13
C GLN A 151 2.24 24.90 -17.11
N GLN A 152 1.39 24.91 -18.14
CA GLN A 152 1.38 26.00 -19.11
C GLN A 152 1.13 27.34 -18.40
N GLN A 153 0.22 27.35 -17.44
CA GLN A 153 -0.10 28.52 -16.63
C GLN A 153 1.08 28.95 -15.74
N LEU A 154 1.66 28.01 -14.98
CA LEU A 154 2.81 28.31 -14.10
C LEU A 154 4.06 28.74 -14.86
N ASN A 155 4.30 28.20 -16.06
CA ASN A 155 5.41 28.63 -16.92
C ASN A 155 5.22 30.07 -17.43
N GLN A 156 4.00 30.58 -17.49
CA GLN A 156 3.68 31.96 -17.88
C GLN A 156 3.70 32.93 -16.68
N ALA A 157 3.65 32.42 -15.46
CA ALA A 157 3.71 33.22 -14.25
C ALA A 157 5.07 33.91 -14.10
N GLN A 158 5.08 35.20 -14.00
CA GLN A 158 6.30 36.01 -13.81
C GLN A 158 6.53 36.29 -12.34
N THR A 159 5.46 36.40 -11.55
CA THR A 159 5.51 36.79 -10.14
C THR A 159 4.86 35.74 -9.24
N MET A 160 5.20 35.76 -7.94
CA MET A 160 4.60 34.89 -6.94
C MET A 160 3.08 35.11 -6.84
N ARG A 161 2.60 36.34 -6.98
CA ARG A 161 1.17 36.69 -7.01
C ARG A 161 0.45 35.98 -8.16
N GLN A 162 1.02 36.01 -9.36
CA GLN A 162 0.43 35.34 -10.51
C GLN A 162 0.34 33.82 -10.29
N ALA A 163 1.40 33.22 -9.76
CA ALA A 163 1.42 31.79 -9.48
C ALA A 163 0.35 31.39 -8.43
N ALA A 164 0.22 32.16 -7.34
CA ALA A 164 -0.80 31.92 -6.31
C ALA A 164 -2.21 31.97 -6.92
N THR A 165 -2.50 33.01 -7.71
CA THR A 165 -3.80 33.17 -8.39
C THR A 165 -4.08 32.01 -9.35
N LEU A 166 -3.09 31.58 -10.14
CA LEU A 166 -3.25 30.48 -11.10
C LEU A 166 -3.52 29.15 -10.42
N ILE A 167 -2.93 28.89 -9.26
CA ILE A 167 -3.22 27.68 -8.47
C ILE A 167 -4.68 27.65 -8.03
N ILE A 168 -5.20 28.73 -7.48
CA ILE A 168 -6.61 28.82 -7.06
C ILE A 168 -7.53 28.60 -8.26
N LEU A 169 -7.31 29.30 -9.37
CA LEU A 169 -8.10 29.16 -10.59
C LEU A 169 -8.05 27.72 -11.16
N TRP A 170 -6.91 27.05 -11.03
CA TRP A 170 -6.77 25.66 -11.43
C TRP A 170 -7.57 24.71 -10.53
N LEU A 171 -7.51 24.89 -9.21
CA LEU A 171 -8.29 24.11 -8.25
C LEU A 171 -9.81 24.26 -8.49
N GLU A 172 -10.26 25.48 -8.79
CA GLU A 172 -11.66 25.74 -9.17
C GLU A 172 -12.01 25.08 -10.51
N LYS A 173 -11.17 25.23 -11.55
CA LYS A 173 -11.38 24.64 -12.88
C LYS A 173 -11.58 23.11 -12.81
N TYR A 174 -10.85 22.44 -11.93
CA TYR A 174 -10.92 20.98 -11.78
C TYR A 174 -11.83 20.54 -10.63
N HIS A 175 -12.71 21.43 -10.15
CA HIS A 175 -13.75 21.15 -9.15
C HIS A 175 -13.22 20.54 -7.85
N VAL A 176 -12.00 20.91 -7.43
CA VAL A 176 -11.38 20.37 -6.22
C VAL A 176 -12.18 20.79 -4.96
N THR A 177 -12.72 22.00 -4.93
CA THR A 177 -13.61 22.46 -3.85
C THR A 177 -14.86 21.61 -3.72
N GLU A 178 -15.49 21.26 -4.83
CA GLU A 178 -16.66 20.36 -4.85
C GLU A 178 -16.30 18.96 -4.36
N ALA A 179 -15.08 18.47 -4.70
CA ALA A 179 -14.59 17.19 -4.21
C ALA A 179 -14.38 17.19 -2.69
N ILE A 180 -13.83 18.28 -2.12
CA ILE A 180 -13.69 18.47 -0.67
C ILE A 180 -15.06 18.46 0.01
N LEU A 181 -16.04 19.19 -0.53
CA LEU A 181 -17.40 19.20 -0.01
C LEU A 181 -18.08 17.81 -0.08
N SER A 182 -17.87 17.07 -1.16
CA SER A 182 -18.35 15.70 -1.31
C SER A 182 -17.74 14.75 -0.26
N GLN A 183 -16.44 14.88 0.03
CA GLN A 183 -15.79 14.12 1.10
C GLN A 183 -16.33 14.50 2.48
N ARG A 184 -16.52 15.79 2.74
CA ARG A 184 -17.16 16.29 3.97
C ARG A 184 -18.53 15.65 4.19
N ASP A 185 -19.39 15.67 3.17
CA ASP A 185 -20.74 15.14 3.28
C ASP A 185 -20.75 13.62 3.55
N THR A 186 -19.80 12.88 2.95
CA THR A 186 -19.59 11.46 3.22
C THR A 186 -19.18 11.22 4.69
N LEU A 187 -18.26 12.02 5.22
CA LEU A 187 -17.83 11.94 6.62
C LEU A 187 -18.95 12.30 7.59
N LEU A 188 -19.77 13.32 7.26
CA LEU A 188 -20.94 13.70 8.05
C LEU A 188 -21.97 12.56 8.11
N ALA A 189 -22.24 11.90 6.96
CA ALA A 189 -23.14 10.76 6.91
C ALA A 189 -22.62 9.55 7.71
N ALA A 190 -21.29 9.42 7.84
CA ALA A 190 -20.65 8.41 8.67
C ALA A 190 -20.57 8.79 10.17
N GLY A 191 -20.97 10.02 10.55
CA GLY A 191 -20.91 10.50 11.93
C GLY A 191 -19.53 11.03 12.37
N GLU A 192 -18.60 11.20 11.43
CA GLU A 192 -17.21 11.65 11.66
C GLU A 192 -17.12 13.18 11.70
N LEU A 193 -17.78 13.82 12.67
CA LEU A 193 -17.94 15.28 12.71
C LEU A 193 -16.62 16.07 12.76
N SER A 194 -15.63 15.59 13.51
CA SER A 194 -14.32 16.27 13.59
C SER A 194 -13.61 16.23 12.24
N ARG A 195 -13.55 15.06 11.61
CA ARG A 195 -12.89 14.88 10.32
C ARG A 195 -13.59 15.60 9.17
N SER A 196 -14.91 15.79 9.26
CA SER A 196 -15.66 16.50 8.23
C SER A 196 -15.24 17.96 8.08
N ARG A 197 -14.65 18.58 9.11
CA ARG A 197 -14.16 19.96 9.08
C ARG A 197 -12.74 20.11 8.57
N GLU A 198 -11.94 19.05 8.60
CA GLU A 198 -10.53 19.08 8.20
C GLU A 198 -10.33 19.67 6.79
N GLY A 199 -11.22 19.34 5.85
CA GLY A 199 -11.18 19.87 4.49
C GLY A 199 -11.35 21.38 4.40
N GLU A 200 -12.25 21.96 5.19
CA GLU A 200 -12.49 23.41 5.26
C GLU A 200 -11.32 24.12 5.95
N GLU A 201 -10.84 23.60 7.07
CA GLU A 201 -9.70 24.16 7.81
C GLU A 201 -8.41 24.18 6.98
N VAL A 202 -8.12 23.10 6.25
CA VAL A 202 -6.92 23.04 5.40
C VAL A 202 -7.05 23.95 4.17
N TRP A 203 -8.27 24.12 3.63
CA TRP A 203 -8.53 25.07 2.56
C TRP A 203 -8.29 26.50 3.03
N GLU A 204 -8.79 26.87 4.20
CA GLU A 204 -8.57 28.18 4.81
C GLU A 204 -7.06 28.42 5.06
N MET A 205 -6.35 27.46 5.62
CA MET A 205 -4.90 27.56 5.82
C MET A 205 -4.13 27.71 4.50
N MET A 206 -4.53 26.98 3.46
CA MET A 206 -3.93 27.11 2.13
C MET A 206 -4.13 28.52 1.57
N THR A 207 -5.35 29.01 1.61
CA THR A 207 -5.67 30.37 1.10
C THR A 207 -4.94 31.43 1.90
N GLN A 208 -4.89 31.33 3.24
CA GLN A 208 -4.12 32.22 4.08
C GLN A 208 -2.62 32.19 3.74
N THR A 209 -2.04 31.01 3.55
CA THR A 209 -0.62 30.90 3.16
C THR A 209 -0.35 31.52 1.79
N LEU A 210 -1.28 31.37 0.83
CA LEU A 210 -1.17 32.01 -0.48
C LEU A 210 -1.30 33.53 -0.38
N ASP A 211 -2.18 34.04 0.48
CA ASP A 211 -2.34 35.49 0.74
C ASP A 211 -1.08 36.06 1.40
N ASP A 212 -0.47 35.35 2.34
CA ASP A 212 0.80 35.73 2.97
C ASP A 212 1.96 35.78 1.94
N ILE A 213 2.04 34.81 1.03
CA ILE A 213 2.98 34.85 -0.10
C ILE A 213 2.76 36.08 -0.95
N VAL A 214 1.50 36.39 -1.26
CA VAL A 214 1.15 37.58 -2.07
C VAL A 214 1.45 38.86 -1.35
N ALA A 215 1.24 38.95 -0.04
CA ALA A 215 1.50 40.13 0.77
C ALA A 215 2.99 40.42 0.96
N ILE A 216 3.82 39.36 1.11
CA ILE A 216 5.24 39.50 1.44
C ILE A 216 6.11 39.51 0.17
N ASP A 217 5.92 38.54 -0.71
CA ASP A 217 6.76 38.28 -1.89
C ASP A 217 5.99 38.40 -3.21
N GLY A 218 4.78 38.97 -3.21
CA GLY A 218 3.86 38.94 -4.35
C GLY A 218 4.42 39.45 -5.67
N ASP A 219 5.26 40.49 -5.62
CA ASP A 219 5.87 41.11 -6.80
C ASP A 219 7.25 40.51 -7.14
N GLU A 220 7.78 39.62 -6.28
CA GLU A 220 9.02 38.86 -6.54
C GLU A 220 8.84 37.93 -7.72
N ARG A 221 9.97 37.64 -8.39
CA ARG A 221 10.01 36.66 -9.48
C ARG A 221 9.54 35.30 -9.00
N PHE A 222 8.67 34.67 -9.79
CA PHE A 222 8.22 33.31 -9.49
C PHE A 222 9.37 32.29 -9.61
N GLU A 223 9.59 31.57 -8.52
CA GLU A 223 10.51 30.43 -8.44
C GLU A 223 9.76 29.25 -7.80
N LEU A 224 9.53 28.18 -8.56
CA LEU A 224 8.72 27.04 -8.13
C LEU A 224 9.20 26.43 -6.80
N GLU A 225 10.51 26.24 -6.62
CA GLU A 225 11.06 25.63 -5.41
C GLU A 225 10.91 26.53 -4.18
N LYS A 226 11.09 27.86 -4.35
CA LYS A 226 10.84 28.84 -3.27
C LYS A 226 9.36 28.86 -2.89
N PHE A 227 8.48 28.91 -3.88
CA PHE A 227 7.04 28.91 -3.68
C PHE A 227 6.56 27.65 -2.94
N LYS A 228 7.02 26.50 -3.37
CA LYS A 228 6.73 25.20 -2.75
C LYS A 228 7.26 25.13 -1.31
N ALA A 229 8.49 25.62 -1.05
CA ALA A 229 9.08 25.60 0.28
C ALA A 229 8.27 26.45 1.28
N ILE A 230 7.72 27.59 0.84
CA ILE A 230 6.85 28.44 1.69
C ILE A 230 5.53 27.71 1.99
N LEU A 231 4.90 27.07 0.99
CA LEU A 231 3.68 26.29 1.21
C LEU A 231 3.92 25.15 2.21
N VAL A 232 5.02 24.40 2.05
CA VAL A 232 5.39 23.32 2.99
C VAL A 232 5.55 23.87 4.40
N ALA A 233 6.27 24.99 4.57
CA ALA A 233 6.47 25.59 5.89
C ALA A 233 5.15 26.05 6.53
N GLY A 234 4.22 26.58 5.75
CA GLY A 234 2.88 26.95 6.21
C GLY A 234 2.12 25.74 6.75
N PHE A 235 2.08 24.64 6.01
CA PHE A 235 1.38 23.43 6.43
C PHE A 235 2.09 22.67 7.58
N GLU A 236 3.42 22.69 7.65
CA GLU A 236 4.17 22.08 8.77
C GLU A 236 3.92 22.78 10.11
N GLY A 237 3.65 24.08 10.07
CA GLY A 237 3.30 24.88 11.24
C GLY A 237 1.83 24.79 11.65
N ALA A 238 0.96 24.22 10.82
CA ALA A 238 -0.48 24.18 11.02
C ALA A 238 -0.95 22.82 11.55
N THR A 239 -1.92 22.89 12.48
CA THR A 239 -2.57 21.73 13.08
C THR A 239 -4.09 21.88 13.03
N PHE A 240 -4.81 20.76 12.96
CA PHE A 240 -6.27 20.75 13.07
C PHE A 240 -6.71 20.98 14.50
N SER A 241 -7.75 21.78 14.69
CA SER A 241 -8.37 21.98 15.99
C SER A 241 -9.42 20.93 16.27
N GLY A 242 -9.11 19.97 17.16
CA GLY A 242 -10.07 18.98 17.61
C GLY A 242 -11.21 19.65 18.40
N ILE A 243 -12.46 19.38 18.04
CA ILE A 243 -13.64 19.82 18.80
C ILE A 243 -14.35 18.59 19.34
N PRO A 244 -14.63 18.52 20.67
CA PRO A 244 -15.39 17.42 21.24
C PRO A 244 -16.78 17.30 20.60
N ASN A 245 -17.11 16.13 20.09
CA ASN A 245 -18.40 15.88 19.44
C ASN A 245 -19.57 15.81 20.44
N ASN A 246 -19.29 15.53 21.71
CA ASN A 246 -20.28 15.34 22.75
C ASN A 246 -19.71 15.76 24.12
N LEU A 247 -20.57 16.25 25.02
CA LEU A 247 -20.17 16.62 26.38
C LEU A 247 -19.95 15.40 27.29
N ASP A 248 -20.53 14.27 26.97
CA ASP A 248 -20.45 13.02 27.75
C ASP A 248 -19.35 12.09 27.22
N GLN A 249 -18.13 12.62 27.16
CA GLN A 249 -16.94 11.93 26.67
C GLN A 249 -15.76 12.08 27.63
N LEU A 250 -14.88 11.07 27.66
CA LEU A 250 -13.59 11.19 28.32
C LEU A 250 -12.68 12.10 27.52
N THR A 251 -12.25 13.21 28.09
CA THR A 251 -11.24 14.08 27.46
C THR A 251 -9.86 13.50 27.73
N ILE A 252 -9.09 13.30 26.67
CA ILE A 252 -7.70 12.83 26.70
C ILE A 252 -6.85 13.87 25.98
N SER A 253 -5.94 14.53 26.71
CA SER A 253 -5.18 15.66 26.18
C SER A 253 -3.77 15.72 26.75
N GLU A 254 -2.92 16.57 26.18
CA GLU A 254 -1.64 16.89 26.78
C GLU A 254 -1.79 17.91 27.92
N ALA A 255 -0.93 17.77 28.92
CA ALA A 255 -0.88 18.69 30.04
C ALA A 255 -0.48 20.09 29.56
N GLY A 256 -1.29 21.10 29.88
CA GLY A 256 -1.11 22.49 29.48
C GLY A 256 -2.08 22.97 28.41
N ILE A 257 -2.79 22.07 27.72
CA ILE A 257 -3.82 22.43 26.71
C ILE A 257 -5.16 22.66 27.39
N VAL A 258 -5.59 21.75 28.25
CA VAL A 258 -6.89 21.82 28.94
C VAL A 258 -6.87 22.89 30.03
N GLN A 259 -7.78 23.85 29.93
CA GLN A 259 -7.92 24.96 30.89
C GLN A 259 -9.09 24.79 31.90
N SER A 260 -9.90 23.73 31.77
CA SER A 260 -11.06 23.51 32.65
C SER A 260 -10.67 22.82 33.96
N ASN A 261 -11.22 23.30 35.09
CA ASN A 261 -10.97 22.79 36.43
C ASN A 261 -12.18 22.05 37.04
N ASP A 262 -13.14 21.62 36.20
CA ASP A 262 -14.42 21.06 36.69
C ASP A 262 -14.48 19.52 36.66
N TYR A 263 -13.35 18.88 36.44
CA TYR A 263 -13.29 17.42 36.39
C TYR A 263 -13.31 16.82 37.81
N GLN A 264 -14.03 15.73 37.98
CA GLN A 264 -14.03 15.01 39.25
C GLN A 264 -12.80 14.12 39.43
N TYR A 265 -12.33 13.53 38.34
CA TYR A 265 -11.23 12.56 38.31
C TYR A 265 -10.18 12.95 37.30
N LEU A 266 -8.93 12.89 37.70
CA LEU A 266 -7.78 13.03 36.80
C LEU A 266 -6.97 11.73 36.79
N PHE A 267 -6.65 11.25 35.60
CA PHE A 267 -5.66 10.21 35.35
C PHE A 267 -4.46 10.85 34.64
N PHE A 268 -3.34 10.99 35.33
CA PHE A 268 -2.10 11.47 34.70
C PHE A 268 -1.23 10.25 34.35
N ILE A 269 -1.06 9.98 33.06
CA ILE A 269 -0.36 8.81 32.57
C ILE A 269 1.05 9.17 32.05
N GLY A 270 1.96 8.20 32.02
CA GLY A 270 3.29 8.36 31.43
C GLY A 270 4.26 9.22 32.22
N GLY A 271 4.07 9.35 33.56
CA GLY A 271 4.93 10.17 34.40
C GLY A 271 6.32 9.55 34.66
N THR A 272 7.13 9.41 33.62
CA THR A 272 8.52 8.93 33.73
C THR A 272 9.50 10.08 33.88
N ARG A 273 10.70 9.78 34.38
CA ARG A 273 11.81 10.74 34.53
C ARG A 273 12.21 11.39 33.20
N ASN A 274 12.05 10.67 32.10
CA ASN A 274 12.44 11.15 30.78
C ASN A 274 11.36 12.04 30.12
N ASN A 275 10.13 12.00 30.64
CA ASN A 275 8.96 12.63 30.03
C ASN A 275 8.40 13.77 30.87
N LEU A 276 8.54 13.71 32.18
CA LEU A 276 8.02 14.71 33.11
C LEU A 276 9.06 15.01 34.22
N PRO A 277 9.66 16.21 34.25
CA PRO A 277 9.52 17.31 33.30
C PRO A 277 10.04 16.98 31.90
N ALA A 278 9.53 17.67 30.88
CA ALA A 278 10.00 17.49 29.52
C ALA A 278 11.51 17.77 29.40
N GLN A 279 12.23 16.93 28.66
CA GLN A 279 13.63 17.17 28.35
C GLN A 279 13.74 18.19 27.21
N LEU A 280 13.93 19.44 27.57
CA LEU A 280 14.03 20.54 26.64
C LEU A 280 15.42 20.58 25.98
N LYS A 281 15.48 20.28 24.68
CA LYS A 281 16.70 20.41 23.88
C LYS A 281 16.58 21.69 23.05
N SER A 282 17.44 22.67 23.30
CA SER A 282 17.52 23.85 22.43
C SER A 282 17.99 23.41 21.03
N ARG A 283 17.10 23.54 20.03
CA ARG A 283 17.39 23.31 18.60
C ARG A 283 17.42 24.63 17.80
N ALA A 284 17.44 25.76 18.51
CA ALA A 284 17.39 27.07 17.88
C ALA A 284 18.75 27.49 17.35
N LEU A 285 18.75 28.35 16.33
CA LEU A 285 19.95 28.99 15.77
C LEU A 285 20.69 29.83 16.80
N ILE A 286 19.96 30.43 17.76
CA ILE A 286 20.49 31.25 18.85
C ILE A 286 20.43 30.41 20.13
N ASN A 287 21.56 30.14 20.75
CA ASN A 287 21.62 29.39 22.00
C ASN A 287 21.12 30.25 23.19
N ASP A 288 20.89 29.61 24.35
CA ASP A 288 20.32 30.29 25.53
C ASP A 288 21.17 31.45 26.06
N ALA A 289 22.49 31.36 25.98
CA ALA A 289 23.38 32.45 26.40
C ALA A 289 23.29 33.65 25.45
N GLU A 290 23.22 33.40 24.16
CA GLU A 290 22.99 34.44 23.12
C GLU A 290 21.62 35.10 23.26
N ARG A 291 20.57 34.32 23.57
CA ARG A 291 19.22 34.82 23.82
C ARG A 291 19.20 35.82 24.98
N LEU A 292 19.86 35.52 26.07
CA LEU A 292 19.93 36.42 27.22
C LEU A 292 20.61 37.76 26.89
N ILE A 293 21.54 37.77 25.93
CA ILE A 293 22.22 38.97 25.47
C ILE A 293 21.30 39.77 24.50
N VAL A 294 20.62 39.10 23.59
CA VAL A 294 19.85 39.77 22.51
C VAL A 294 18.45 40.20 22.97
N GLN A 295 17.83 39.46 23.90
CA GLN A 295 16.45 39.71 24.36
C GLN A 295 16.20 41.15 24.84
N PRO A 296 17.06 41.78 25.68
CA PRO A 296 16.86 43.17 26.11
C PRO A 296 16.80 44.17 24.93
N ALA A 297 17.71 44.03 23.97
CA ALA A 297 17.77 44.92 22.81
C ALA A 297 16.54 44.75 21.89
N LEU A 298 15.95 43.56 21.82
CA LEU A 298 14.69 43.35 21.08
C LEU A 298 13.47 43.93 21.78
N GLN A 299 13.46 43.98 23.11
CA GLN A 299 12.38 44.54 23.91
C GLN A 299 12.38 46.09 23.90
N GLU A 300 13.56 46.70 23.75
CA GLU A 300 13.71 48.18 23.68
C GLU A 300 13.35 48.77 22.32
N ASN A 301 13.06 47.95 21.32
CA ASN A 301 12.66 48.41 19.99
C ASN A 301 11.27 49.11 20.01
N SER A 302 11.03 49.97 19.05
CA SER A 302 9.74 50.65 18.83
C SER A 302 8.55 49.68 18.73
N THR A 303 8.79 48.46 18.29
CA THR A 303 7.87 47.32 18.36
C THR A 303 8.59 46.20 19.12
N PRO A 304 8.25 45.93 20.41
CA PRO A 304 8.90 44.91 21.20
C PRO A 304 8.77 43.54 20.56
N LYS A 305 9.91 42.82 20.46
CA LYS A 305 9.96 41.45 19.97
C LYS A 305 10.46 40.54 21.06
N TYR A 306 9.92 39.34 21.11
CA TYR A 306 10.25 38.34 22.13
C TYR A 306 10.86 37.08 21.47
N LEU A 307 11.95 36.60 22.04
CA LEU A 307 12.50 35.28 21.71
C LEU A 307 11.84 34.22 22.60
N GLN A 308 11.83 32.98 22.12
CA GLN A 308 11.40 31.84 22.93
C GLN A 308 12.19 31.76 24.23
N ASN A 309 11.54 31.39 25.33
CA ASN A 309 12.15 31.23 26.64
C ASN A 309 13.36 30.32 26.63
N THR A 310 14.34 30.60 27.49
CA THR A 310 15.50 29.74 27.70
C THR A 310 15.09 28.38 28.30
N ALA A 311 15.93 27.36 28.18
CA ALA A 311 15.65 26.04 28.76
C ALA A 311 15.37 26.10 30.27
N GLN A 312 16.02 27.00 30.98
CA GLN A 312 15.80 27.21 32.43
C GLN A 312 14.41 27.82 32.73
N GLN A 313 13.95 28.78 31.90
CA GLN A 313 12.64 29.36 32.03
C GLN A 313 11.53 28.33 31.67
N GLN A 314 11.73 27.60 30.60
CA GLN A 314 10.80 26.52 30.20
C GLN A 314 10.71 25.42 31.27
N MET A 315 11.83 25.08 31.94
CA MET A 315 11.81 24.14 33.05
C MET A 315 11.00 24.67 34.25
N ALA A 316 11.02 25.98 34.50
CA ALA A 316 10.16 26.59 35.52
C ALA A 316 8.67 26.52 35.15
N GLU A 317 8.34 26.63 33.88
CA GLU A 317 6.98 26.48 33.34
C GLU A 317 6.44 25.05 33.54
N GLU A 318 7.30 24.01 33.46
CA GLU A 318 6.90 22.63 33.73
C GLU A 318 6.31 22.43 35.14
N ASN A 319 6.80 23.18 36.15
CA ASN A 319 6.23 23.15 37.49
C ASN A 319 4.81 23.73 37.50
N LEU A 320 4.58 24.84 36.79
CA LEU A 320 3.26 25.47 36.68
C LEU A 320 2.29 24.58 35.90
N LEU A 321 2.75 23.97 34.80
CA LEU A 321 1.98 23.04 34.00
C LEU A 321 1.53 21.83 34.84
N PHE A 322 2.43 21.23 35.58
CA PHE A 322 2.10 20.09 36.45
C PHE A 322 1.17 20.50 37.58
N TYR A 323 1.36 21.66 38.20
CA TYR A 323 0.45 22.21 39.19
C TYR A 323 -0.96 22.42 38.61
N GLY A 324 -1.06 23.05 37.44
CA GLY A 324 -2.33 23.24 36.74
C GLY A 324 -3.04 21.89 36.44
N ALA A 325 -2.28 20.89 35.99
CA ALA A 325 -2.82 19.56 35.76
C ALA A 325 -3.38 18.94 37.04
N LEU A 326 -2.66 19.02 38.17
CA LEU A 326 -3.13 18.48 39.47
C LEU A 326 -4.37 19.19 39.99
N THR A 327 -4.51 20.48 39.72
CA THR A 327 -5.67 21.28 40.17
C THR A 327 -6.90 21.14 39.26
N ALA A 328 -6.80 20.45 38.14
CA ALA A 328 -7.91 20.19 37.23
C ALA A 328 -8.99 19.22 37.80
N ALA A 329 -8.65 18.45 38.84
CA ALA A 329 -9.56 17.50 39.46
C ALA A 329 -9.99 17.92 40.88
N THR A 330 -11.28 17.70 41.17
CA THR A 330 -11.86 18.08 42.46
C THR A 330 -12.00 16.92 43.45
N LYS A 331 -11.96 15.65 43.03
CA LYS A 331 -12.13 14.49 43.89
C LYS A 331 -10.91 13.60 44.02
N ASN A 332 -10.44 13.05 42.90
CA ASN A 332 -9.38 12.06 42.91
C ASN A 332 -8.38 12.28 41.78
N ILE A 333 -7.12 12.01 42.07
CA ILE A 333 -6.01 12.02 41.11
C ILE A 333 -5.34 10.66 41.12
N VAL A 334 -5.17 10.07 39.93
CA VAL A 334 -4.43 8.83 39.73
C VAL A 334 -3.21 9.15 38.88
N LEU A 335 -2.03 8.89 39.44
CA LEU A 335 -0.74 9.09 38.75
C LEU A 335 -0.18 7.73 38.34
N SER A 336 0.24 7.58 37.11
CA SER A 336 0.80 6.32 36.63
C SER A 336 2.02 6.52 35.72
N TYR A 337 2.93 5.56 35.77
CA TYR A 337 4.06 5.48 34.86
C TYR A 337 4.35 4.01 34.50
N PRO A 338 4.84 3.73 33.29
CA PRO A 338 5.23 2.39 32.89
C PRO A 338 6.52 1.98 33.62
N ALA A 339 6.57 0.75 34.13
CA ALA A 339 7.80 0.22 34.75
C ALA A 339 8.90 -0.10 33.74
N LEU A 340 8.52 -0.34 32.48
CA LEU A 340 9.41 -0.56 31.35
C LEU A 340 9.02 0.38 30.22
N ASP A 341 9.99 0.85 29.45
CA ASP A 341 9.75 1.58 28.22
C ASP A 341 9.41 0.63 27.03
N ALA A 342 9.14 1.18 25.85
CA ALA A 342 8.85 0.41 24.65
C ALA A 342 10.00 -0.51 24.20
N GLY A 343 11.23 -0.21 24.61
CA GLY A 343 12.43 -1.03 24.35
C GLY A 343 12.70 -2.08 25.43
N GLY A 344 11.82 -2.20 26.44
CA GLY A 344 11.98 -3.14 27.56
C GLY A 344 12.99 -2.69 28.63
N GLN A 345 13.46 -1.43 28.59
CA GLN A 345 14.33 -0.88 29.60
C GLN A 345 13.53 -0.37 30.80
N ILE A 346 14.15 -0.43 32.00
CA ILE A 346 13.51 0.03 33.24
C ILE A 346 13.30 1.55 33.14
N SER A 347 12.06 1.98 33.41
CA SER A 347 11.65 3.37 33.48
C SER A 347 11.62 3.85 34.93
N ASP A 348 12.25 4.99 35.19
CA ASP A 348 12.21 5.63 36.51
C ASP A 348 10.98 6.55 36.63
N MET A 349 10.41 6.61 37.85
CA MET A 349 9.35 7.53 38.20
C MET A 349 9.79 8.99 38.01
N SER A 350 8.88 9.84 37.51
CA SER A 350 9.08 11.30 37.45
C SER A 350 9.48 11.88 38.80
N PRO A 351 10.46 12.83 38.85
CA PRO A 351 10.75 13.58 40.07
C PRO A 351 9.55 14.29 40.68
N PHE A 352 8.60 14.72 39.87
CA PHE A 352 7.36 15.36 40.33
C PHE A 352 6.44 14.38 41.05
N PHE A 353 6.25 13.17 40.53
CA PHE A 353 5.51 12.11 41.21
C PHE A 353 6.22 11.70 42.49
N LYS A 354 7.53 11.57 42.46
CA LYS A 354 8.32 11.20 43.65
C LYS A 354 8.15 12.20 44.79
N ARG A 355 8.14 13.52 44.49
CA ARG A 355 7.90 14.54 45.52
C ARG A 355 6.53 14.37 46.19
N LEU A 356 5.48 14.03 45.40
CA LEU A 356 4.15 13.80 45.98
C LEU A 356 4.10 12.51 46.81
N VAL A 357 4.72 11.44 46.31
CA VAL A 357 4.84 10.17 47.05
C VAL A 357 5.51 10.39 48.41
N ASP A 358 6.63 11.10 48.41
CA ASP A 358 7.42 11.37 49.65
C ASP A 358 6.66 12.34 50.59
N ALA A 359 6.03 13.40 50.04
CA ALA A 359 5.32 14.41 50.85
C ALA A 359 4.04 13.88 51.52
N PHE A 360 3.32 13.03 50.84
CA PHE A 360 2.05 12.50 51.31
C PHE A 360 2.11 11.03 51.78
N ASN A 361 3.32 10.44 51.78
CA ASN A 361 3.52 9.03 52.14
C ASN A 361 2.63 8.05 51.38
N ILE A 362 2.55 8.23 50.04
CA ILE A 362 1.66 7.46 49.17
C ILE A 362 2.25 6.08 48.89
N THR A 363 1.46 5.03 49.05
CA THR A 363 1.85 3.68 48.62
C THR A 363 1.75 3.52 47.12
N VAL A 364 2.86 3.16 46.46
CA VAL A 364 2.92 2.90 45.03
C VAL A 364 2.45 1.47 44.76
N ASN A 365 1.37 1.33 44.00
CA ASN A 365 0.83 0.04 43.61
C ASN A 365 1.43 -0.41 42.27
N LYS A 366 1.91 -1.64 42.21
CA LYS A 366 2.36 -2.25 40.95
C LYS A 366 1.21 -3.01 40.32
N VAL A 367 0.82 -2.58 39.12
CA VAL A 367 -0.19 -3.27 38.29
C VAL A 367 0.52 -4.01 37.17
N THR A 368 0.19 -5.29 36.98
CA THR A 368 0.75 -6.12 35.90
C THR A 368 -0.25 -6.18 34.73
N ALA A 369 0.27 -6.20 33.50
CA ALA A 369 -0.56 -6.36 32.31
C ALA A 369 -1.21 -7.76 32.19
N THR A 370 -0.66 -8.75 32.91
CA THR A 370 -1.24 -10.09 33.00
C THR A 370 -2.23 -10.14 34.16
N PRO A 371 -3.47 -10.58 33.93
CA PRO A 371 -4.47 -10.66 35.00
C PRO A 371 -3.96 -11.54 36.14
N ALA A 372 -4.06 -11.01 37.36
CA ALA A 372 -3.76 -11.82 38.54
C ALA A 372 -4.88 -12.86 38.75
N THR A 373 -4.53 -14.02 39.28
CA THR A 373 -5.40 -15.18 39.47
C THR A 373 -6.45 -15.04 40.59
N SER A 374 -6.65 -13.85 41.16
CA SER A 374 -7.46 -13.58 42.35
C SER A 374 -8.56 -12.53 42.11
N GLN A 375 -9.26 -12.11 43.18
CA GLN A 375 -10.25 -11.03 43.16
C GLN A 375 -9.79 -9.71 42.52
N ALA A 376 -8.50 -9.45 42.44
CA ALA A 376 -7.92 -8.32 41.71
C ALA A 376 -8.32 -8.32 40.22
N LEU A 377 -8.54 -9.50 39.63
CA LEU A 377 -9.01 -9.67 38.27
C LEU A 377 -10.35 -8.97 38.03
N LEU A 378 -11.33 -9.18 38.95
CA LEU A 378 -12.64 -8.59 38.83
C LEU A 378 -12.62 -7.07 38.96
N LYS A 379 -11.70 -6.53 39.75
CA LYS A 379 -11.61 -5.10 40.01
C LYS A 379 -11.00 -4.28 38.88
N TYR A 380 -9.98 -4.82 38.18
CA TYR A 380 -9.17 -4.06 37.24
C TYR A 380 -9.33 -4.46 35.76
N TYR A 381 -9.85 -5.67 35.50
CA TYR A 381 -9.86 -6.23 34.16
C TYR A 381 -11.26 -6.51 33.59
N VAL A 382 -12.28 -6.47 34.43
CA VAL A 382 -13.68 -6.67 34.02
C VAL A 382 -14.31 -5.31 33.74
N GLY A 383 -14.75 -5.11 32.51
CA GLY A 383 -15.44 -3.91 32.07
C GLY A 383 -16.58 -4.27 31.13
N SER A 384 -16.48 -3.93 29.87
CA SER A 384 -17.43 -4.34 28.82
C SER A 384 -17.37 -5.86 28.57
N VAL A 385 -18.37 -6.42 27.89
CA VAL A 385 -18.31 -7.82 27.41
C VAL A 385 -17.07 -8.06 26.56
N ARG A 386 -16.73 -7.10 25.71
CA ARG A 386 -15.57 -7.20 24.80
C ARG A 386 -14.24 -7.27 25.57
N SER A 387 -14.04 -6.38 26.55
CA SER A 387 -12.83 -6.39 27.37
C SER A 387 -12.71 -7.66 28.20
N THR A 388 -13.82 -8.10 28.78
CA THR A 388 -13.90 -9.32 29.61
C THR A 388 -13.59 -10.58 28.79
N LEU A 389 -14.09 -10.69 27.55
CA LEU A 389 -13.73 -11.78 26.64
C LEU A 389 -12.22 -11.81 26.34
N GLY A 390 -11.60 -10.65 26.07
CA GLY A 390 -10.16 -10.55 25.86
C GLY A 390 -9.35 -11.08 27.05
N GLU A 391 -9.75 -10.73 28.29
CA GLU A 391 -9.09 -11.23 29.48
C GLU A 391 -9.33 -12.72 29.74
N LEU A 392 -10.53 -13.23 29.46
CA LEU A 392 -10.81 -14.67 29.56
C LEU A 392 -9.92 -15.49 28.64
N VAL A 393 -9.61 -15.00 27.42
CA VAL A 393 -8.70 -15.69 26.49
C VAL A 393 -7.28 -15.72 27.05
N LYS A 394 -6.78 -14.60 27.58
CA LYS A 394 -5.44 -14.53 28.18
C LYS A 394 -5.30 -15.51 29.34
N ILE A 395 -6.31 -15.60 30.19
CA ILE A 395 -6.33 -16.53 31.33
C ILE A 395 -6.44 -17.99 30.83
N ALA A 396 -7.29 -18.26 29.85
CA ALA A 396 -7.41 -19.59 29.26
C ALA A 396 -6.08 -20.07 28.65
N ALA A 397 -5.37 -19.19 27.95
CA ALA A 397 -4.06 -19.47 27.37
C ALA A 397 -2.98 -19.73 28.46
N SER A 398 -3.08 -19.08 29.63
CA SER A 398 -2.17 -19.27 30.74
C SER A 398 -2.43 -20.54 31.57
N GLN A 399 -3.50 -21.29 31.28
CA GLN A 399 -3.98 -22.47 32.00
C GLN A 399 -4.29 -22.26 33.48
N GLN A 400 -4.42 -21.01 33.93
CA GLN A 400 -4.72 -20.64 35.32
C GLN A 400 -6.23 -20.39 35.52
N GLN A 401 -7.03 -21.43 35.41
CA GLN A 401 -8.51 -21.34 35.58
C GLN A 401 -8.91 -21.28 37.03
N THR A 402 -9.15 -20.09 37.56
CA THR A 402 -9.63 -19.84 38.92
C THR A 402 -11.15 -19.87 39.02
N SER A 403 -11.69 -19.83 40.27
CA SER A 403 -13.14 -19.68 40.50
C SER A 403 -13.70 -18.38 39.90
N ALA A 404 -12.92 -17.29 39.92
CA ALA A 404 -13.31 -16.03 39.29
C ALA A 404 -13.41 -16.16 37.75
N TYR A 405 -12.48 -16.87 37.12
CA TYR A 405 -12.54 -17.19 35.70
C TYR A 405 -13.80 -17.96 35.34
N GLN A 406 -14.14 -19.01 36.12
CA GLN A 406 -15.35 -19.81 35.87
C GLN A 406 -16.63 -18.99 36.06
N ALA A 407 -16.68 -18.12 37.06
CA ALA A 407 -17.81 -17.23 37.26
C ALA A 407 -18.04 -16.27 36.09
N LEU A 408 -16.97 -15.61 35.60
CA LEU A 408 -17.01 -14.71 34.44
C LEU A 408 -17.42 -15.47 33.18
N ARG A 409 -16.81 -16.63 32.94
CA ARG A 409 -17.15 -17.49 31.80
C ARG A 409 -18.62 -17.87 31.79
N ASN A 410 -19.17 -18.29 32.95
CA ASN A 410 -20.58 -18.65 33.08
C ASN A 410 -21.51 -17.46 32.84
N THR A 411 -21.13 -16.26 33.33
CA THR A 411 -21.92 -15.04 33.12
C THR A 411 -22.00 -14.69 31.63
N ILE A 412 -20.85 -14.70 30.91
CA ILE A 412 -20.83 -14.40 29.47
C ILE A 412 -21.51 -15.52 28.66
N ASN A 413 -21.36 -16.78 29.08
CA ASN A 413 -22.05 -17.90 28.42
C ASN A 413 -23.57 -17.79 28.46
N GLN A 414 -24.13 -17.11 29.45
CA GLN A 414 -25.58 -16.86 29.54
C GLN A 414 -26.05 -15.78 28.56
N SER A 415 -25.20 -14.80 28.23
CA SER A 415 -25.55 -13.69 27.36
C SER A 415 -25.07 -13.86 25.89
N GLU A 416 -23.86 -14.38 25.67
CA GLU A 416 -23.24 -14.49 24.35
C GLU A 416 -22.47 -15.83 24.16
N PRO A 417 -23.15 -16.99 24.18
CA PRO A 417 -22.51 -18.31 24.18
C PRO A 417 -21.68 -18.57 22.92
N GLU A 418 -22.19 -18.25 21.74
CA GLU A 418 -21.49 -18.47 20.46
C GLU A 418 -20.22 -17.64 20.34
N ARG A 419 -20.27 -16.38 20.81
CA ARG A 419 -19.12 -15.48 20.78
C ARG A 419 -18.05 -15.94 21.75
N LEU A 420 -18.47 -16.39 22.97
CA LEU A 420 -17.55 -16.95 23.95
C LEU A 420 -16.82 -18.18 23.43
N GLU A 421 -17.53 -19.13 22.83
CA GLU A 421 -16.96 -20.36 22.29
C GLU A 421 -15.96 -20.05 21.17
N ARG A 422 -16.32 -19.19 20.23
CA ARG A 422 -15.45 -18.75 19.13
C ARG A 422 -14.16 -18.12 19.64
N VAL A 423 -14.26 -17.23 20.64
CA VAL A 423 -13.10 -16.51 21.18
C VAL A 423 -12.21 -17.44 22.03
N LEU A 424 -12.79 -18.33 22.84
CA LEU A 424 -12.02 -19.29 23.65
C LEU A 424 -11.38 -20.41 22.83
N SER A 425 -11.87 -20.70 21.64
CA SER A 425 -11.23 -21.65 20.70
C SER A 425 -9.99 -21.07 20.02
N ALA A 426 -9.87 -19.74 19.95
CA ALA A 426 -8.77 -19.07 19.26
C ALA A 426 -7.34 -19.47 19.71
N PRO A 427 -7.04 -19.69 21.01
CA PRO A 427 -5.72 -20.19 21.44
C PRO A 427 -5.38 -21.59 20.91
N ASN A 428 -6.40 -22.39 20.57
CA ASN A 428 -6.24 -23.74 20.03
C ASN A 428 -6.20 -23.74 18.49
N TYR A 429 -6.41 -22.59 17.88
CA TYR A 429 -6.36 -22.47 16.42
C TYR A 429 -4.97 -22.83 15.91
N LYS A 430 -4.93 -23.84 15.09
CA LYS A 430 -3.74 -24.24 14.35
C LYS A 430 -3.95 -23.78 12.92
N ASN A 431 -3.05 -22.98 12.40
CA ASN A 431 -3.10 -22.53 11.01
C ASN A 431 -2.78 -23.72 10.08
N GLN A 432 -3.68 -24.68 10.06
CA GLN A 432 -3.61 -25.86 9.19
C GLN A 432 -4.72 -25.77 8.16
N THR A 433 -4.37 -26.07 6.93
CA THR A 433 -5.34 -26.14 5.84
C THR A 433 -6.26 -27.34 6.07
N GLU A 434 -7.56 -27.11 6.01
CA GLU A 434 -8.55 -28.18 6.01
C GLU A 434 -8.75 -28.71 4.58
N THR A 435 -9.10 -29.99 4.48
CA THR A 435 -9.47 -30.56 3.18
C THR A 435 -10.77 -29.94 2.70
N LEU A 436 -10.81 -29.48 1.46
CA LEU A 436 -12.05 -28.94 0.88
C LEU A 436 -13.13 -30.02 0.81
N LYS A 437 -14.36 -29.65 1.11
CA LYS A 437 -15.51 -30.54 0.95
C LYS A 437 -15.70 -30.89 -0.53
N PRO A 438 -16.06 -32.15 -0.85
CA PRO A 438 -16.25 -32.59 -2.22
C PRO A 438 -17.17 -31.70 -3.07
N GLU A 439 -18.19 -31.12 -2.45
CA GLU A 439 -19.14 -30.19 -3.09
C GLU A 439 -18.44 -28.93 -3.62
N PHE A 440 -17.51 -28.36 -2.86
CA PHE A 440 -16.74 -27.21 -3.30
C PHE A 440 -15.71 -27.57 -4.37
N VAL A 441 -15.08 -28.75 -4.27
CA VAL A 441 -14.17 -29.23 -5.31
C VAL A 441 -14.91 -29.42 -6.62
N GLN A 442 -16.10 -30.02 -6.60
CA GLN A 442 -16.92 -30.23 -7.79
C GLN A 442 -17.42 -28.88 -8.38
N ALA A 443 -17.79 -27.93 -7.53
CA ALA A 443 -18.22 -26.59 -7.98
C ALA A 443 -17.08 -25.78 -8.63
N LEU A 444 -15.84 -25.92 -8.13
CA LEU A 444 -14.67 -25.18 -8.64
C LEU A 444 -14.06 -25.83 -9.89
N PHE A 445 -13.96 -27.16 -9.92
CA PHE A 445 -13.18 -27.87 -10.93
C PHE A 445 -14.02 -28.78 -11.85
N GLY A 446 -15.32 -28.96 -11.54
CA GLY A 446 -16.20 -29.87 -12.29
C GLY A 446 -15.95 -31.36 -12.01
N GLU A 447 -16.66 -32.22 -12.75
CA GLU A 447 -16.51 -33.70 -12.64
C GLU A 447 -15.32 -34.25 -13.45
N THR A 448 -14.95 -33.52 -14.50
CA THR A 448 -13.81 -33.88 -15.38
C THR A 448 -12.75 -32.80 -15.23
N LEU A 449 -11.58 -33.18 -14.76
CA LEU A 449 -10.46 -32.28 -14.57
C LEU A 449 -9.65 -32.15 -15.87
N ASN A 450 -9.68 -30.98 -16.49
CA ASN A 450 -8.81 -30.67 -17.62
C ASN A 450 -7.57 -29.95 -17.09
N MET A 451 -6.43 -30.60 -17.05
CA MET A 451 -5.21 -30.11 -16.40
C MET A 451 -4.02 -30.11 -17.35
N SER A 452 -3.19 -29.08 -17.26
CA SER A 452 -1.83 -29.13 -17.82
C SER A 452 -0.90 -29.97 -16.94
N ILE A 453 0.24 -30.35 -17.48
CA ILE A 453 1.29 -31.05 -16.70
C ILE A 453 1.82 -30.14 -15.61
N SER A 454 2.01 -28.84 -15.91
CA SER A 454 2.44 -27.82 -14.94
C SER A 454 1.45 -27.66 -13.79
N GLN A 455 0.14 -27.70 -14.08
CA GLN A 455 -0.91 -27.68 -13.06
C GLN A 455 -0.84 -28.90 -12.15
N LEU A 456 -0.60 -30.08 -12.71
CA LEU A 456 -0.44 -31.31 -11.95
C LEU A 456 0.82 -31.25 -11.06
N GLU A 457 1.95 -30.81 -11.60
CA GLU A 457 3.18 -30.58 -10.83
C GLU A 457 2.96 -29.57 -9.70
N SER A 458 2.26 -28.46 -9.96
CA SER A 458 1.91 -27.45 -8.95
C SER A 458 1.10 -28.06 -7.81
N TYR A 459 0.10 -28.89 -8.13
CA TYR A 459 -0.71 -29.57 -7.13
C TYR A 459 0.13 -30.50 -6.24
N TYR A 460 1.01 -31.30 -6.84
CA TYR A 460 1.87 -32.21 -6.08
C TYR A 460 2.91 -31.49 -5.22
N ASN A 461 3.44 -30.37 -5.71
CA ASN A 461 4.41 -29.59 -4.98
C ASN A 461 3.78 -28.80 -3.82
N ASN A 462 2.63 -28.17 -4.05
CA ASN A 462 1.92 -27.37 -3.05
C ASN A 462 0.42 -27.26 -3.37
N PRO A 463 -0.43 -28.14 -2.81
CA PRO A 463 -1.89 -28.13 -3.06
C PRO A 463 -2.56 -26.79 -2.71
N LEU A 464 -2.06 -26.06 -1.70
CA LEU A 464 -2.60 -24.75 -1.33
C LEU A 464 -2.29 -23.70 -2.40
N ALA A 465 -1.06 -23.66 -2.91
CA ALA A 465 -0.70 -22.76 -4.01
C ALA A 465 -1.53 -23.06 -5.26
N TYR A 466 -1.70 -24.33 -5.60
CA TYR A 466 -2.58 -24.78 -6.68
C TYR A 466 -4.02 -24.28 -6.49
N PHE A 467 -4.58 -24.44 -5.30
CA PHE A 467 -5.94 -23.97 -4.99
C PHE A 467 -6.07 -22.45 -5.15
N LEU A 468 -5.09 -21.68 -4.65
CA LEU A 468 -5.10 -20.22 -4.77
C LEU A 468 -4.99 -19.78 -6.24
N GLN A 469 -4.12 -20.39 -7.00
CA GLN A 469 -3.84 -20.03 -8.39
C GLN A 469 -4.92 -20.50 -9.36
N TYR A 470 -5.35 -21.77 -9.26
CA TYR A 470 -6.26 -22.40 -10.24
C TYR A 470 -7.70 -22.56 -9.72
N GLY A 471 -7.89 -22.70 -8.41
CA GLY A 471 -9.22 -22.75 -7.81
C GLY A 471 -9.84 -21.36 -7.62
N LEU A 472 -9.09 -20.43 -7.07
CA LEU A 472 -9.53 -19.06 -6.85
C LEU A 472 -9.11 -18.09 -7.96
N ALA A 473 -8.35 -18.55 -8.95
CA ALA A 473 -7.82 -17.76 -10.06
C ALA A 473 -7.05 -16.49 -9.62
N LEU A 474 -6.35 -16.57 -8.46
CA LEU A 474 -5.52 -15.48 -7.99
C LEU A 474 -4.28 -15.36 -8.89
N LYS A 475 -3.99 -14.13 -9.29
CA LYS A 475 -2.84 -13.81 -10.14
C LYS A 475 -1.92 -12.83 -9.43
N GLU A 476 -0.62 -13.02 -9.58
CA GLU A 476 0.35 -12.05 -9.11
C GLU A 476 0.23 -10.73 -9.89
N ARG A 477 0.47 -9.63 -9.19
CA ARG A 477 0.48 -8.32 -9.81
C ARG A 477 1.70 -8.18 -10.71
N LEU A 478 1.50 -7.86 -11.98
CA LEU A 478 2.58 -7.67 -12.93
C LEU A 478 3.49 -6.52 -12.49
N THR A 479 4.79 -6.70 -12.65
CA THR A 479 5.81 -5.71 -12.35
C THR A 479 6.58 -5.33 -13.61
N ASN A 480 7.09 -4.10 -13.69
CA ASN A 480 7.93 -3.65 -14.81
C ASN A 480 9.34 -4.28 -14.74
N ARG A 481 9.37 -5.60 -14.74
CA ARG A 481 10.61 -6.39 -14.77
C ARG A 481 10.38 -7.61 -15.64
N LEU A 482 11.32 -7.83 -16.56
CA LEU A 482 11.33 -9.08 -17.29
C LEU A 482 11.73 -10.19 -16.32
N ASN A 483 10.79 -11.04 -15.97
CA ASN A 483 11.03 -12.20 -15.10
C ASN A 483 11.52 -13.41 -15.92
N VAL A 484 11.88 -14.49 -15.25
CA VAL A 484 12.41 -15.69 -15.89
C VAL A 484 11.35 -16.34 -16.80
N ALA A 485 10.09 -16.38 -16.37
CA ALA A 485 8.99 -16.93 -17.15
C ALA A 485 8.75 -16.13 -18.44
N GLN A 486 8.66 -14.80 -18.34
CA GLN A 486 8.50 -13.92 -19.51
C GLN A 486 9.69 -14.04 -20.49
N THR A 487 10.90 -14.25 -19.98
CA THR A 487 12.07 -14.51 -20.82
C THR A 487 11.97 -15.85 -21.53
N GLY A 488 11.47 -16.88 -20.83
CA GLY A 488 11.17 -18.19 -21.42
C GLY A 488 10.14 -18.07 -22.54
N THR A 489 8.99 -17.46 -22.27
CA THR A 489 7.91 -17.23 -23.24
C THR A 489 8.40 -16.46 -24.48
N LEU A 490 9.29 -15.45 -24.30
CA LEU A 490 9.90 -14.73 -25.41
C LEU A 490 10.72 -15.69 -26.30
N TYR A 491 11.57 -16.53 -25.72
CA TYR A 491 12.37 -17.48 -26.49
C TYR A 491 11.50 -18.50 -27.22
N HIS A 492 10.45 -19.05 -26.57
CA HIS A 492 9.49 -19.95 -27.20
C HIS A 492 8.85 -19.31 -28.42
N ALA A 493 8.32 -18.08 -28.27
CA ALA A 493 7.68 -17.37 -29.38
C ALA A 493 8.64 -17.08 -30.55
N VAL A 494 9.90 -16.73 -30.26
CA VAL A 494 10.91 -16.49 -31.31
C VAL A 494 11.23 -17.78 -32.07
N PHE A 495 11.44 -18.89 -31.35
CA PHE A 495 11.78 -20.16 -32.00
C PHE A 495 10.58 -20.80 -32.69
N GLU A 496 9.37 -20.62 -32.17
CA GLU A 496 8.14 -20.97 -32.88
C GLU A 496 8.07 -20.29 -34.24
N GLY A 497 8.19 -18.95 -34.29
CA GLY A 497 8.14 -18.19 -35.52
C GLY A 497 9.22 -18.58 -36.52
N VAL A 498 10.46 -18.76 -36.04
CA VAL A 498 11.58 -19.21 -36.89
C VAL A 498 11.31 -20.58 -37.48
N VAL A 499 10.89 -21.57 -36.67
CA VAL A 499 10.66 -22.93 -37.15
C VAL A 499 9.43 -23.00 -38.03
N GLN A 500 8.36 -22.26 -37.71
CA GLN A 500 7.17 -22.17 -38.54
C GLN A 500 7.47 -21.63 -39.95
N GLN A 501 8.30 -20.58 -40.03
CA GLN A 501 8.75 -20.03 -41.34
C GLN A 501 9.57 -21.03 -42.10
N LEU A 502 10.46 -21.79 -41.44
CA LEU A 502 11.21 -22.88 -42.10
C LEU A 502 10.28 -23.94 -42.70
N ILE A 503 9.24 -24.34 -41.97
CA ILE A 503 8.25 -25.32 -42.43
C ILE A 503 7.44 -24.77 -43.62
N ILE A 504 6.91 -23.55 -43.50
CA ILE A 504 6.09 -22.93 -44.55
C ILE A 504 6.87 -22.71 -45.83
N GLN A 505 8.11 -22.26 -45.73
CA GLN A 505 8.99 -22.00 -46.88
C GLN A 505 9.71 -23.28 -47.38
N GLN A 506 9.44 -24.43 -46.76
CA GLN A 506 10.11 -25.72 -47.07
C GLN A 506 11.64 -25.65 -47.02
N LEU A 507 12.18 -24.81 -46.13
CA LEU A 507 13.61 -24.66 -45.94
C LEU A 507 14.13 -25.71 -44.95
N SER A 508 15.23 -26.32 -45.28
CA SER A 508 15.90 -27.25 -44.39
C SER A 508 16.71 -26.52 -43.32
N LEU A 509 16.41 -26.76 -42.05
CA LEU A 509 17.18 -26.22 -40.93
C LEU A 509 18.66 -26.59 -41.02
N ARG A 510 18.95 -27.80 -41.55
CA ARG A 510 20.29 -28.30 -41.74
C ARG A 510 21.05 -27.51 -42.80
N ASP A 511 20.38 -27.15 -43.90
CA ASP A 511 21.03 -26.69 -45.14
C ASP A 511 20.94 -25.16 -45.33
N ILE A 512 20.07 -24.47 -44.60
CA ILE A 512 19.95 -23.00 -44.62
C ILE A 512 21.30 -22.35 -44.29
N SER A 513 21.64 -21.23 -44.94
CA SER A 513 22.85 -20.51 -44.59
C SER A 513 22.72 -19.88 -43.17
N GLN A 514 23.84 -19.84 -42.45
CA GLN A 514 23.89 -19.27 -41.13
C GLN A 514 23.38 -17.81 -41.11
N LYS A 515 23.73 -17.02 -42.16
CA LYS A 515 23.29 -15.63 -42.30
C LYS A 515 21.75 -15.53 -42.44
N ALA A 516 21.16 -16.42 -43.27
CA ALA A 516 19.70 -16.43 -43.44
C ALA A 516 18.98 -16.87 -42.14
N LEU A 517 19.52 -17.83 -41.41
CA LEU A 517 18.98 -18.25 -40.12
C LEU A 517 19.04 -17.11 -39.08
N GLN A 518 20.15 -16.42 -38.99
CA GLN A 518 20.30 -15.24 -38.12
C GLN A 518 19.33 -14.12 -38.48
N GLN A 519 19.08 -13.90 -39.78
CA GLN A 519 18.11 -12.91 -40.23
C GLN A 519 16.68 -13.30 -39.80
N LEU A 520 16.29 -14.59 -39.96
CA LEU A 520 15.01 -15.08 -39.50
C LEU A 520 14.81 -14.87 -38.00
N VAL A 521 15.82 -15.13 -37.17
CA VAL A 521 15.78 -14.88 -35.73
C VAL A 521 15.60 -13.40 -35.43
N ALA A 522 16.33 -12.52 -36.13
CA ALA A 522 16.24 -11.08 -35.92
C ALA A 522 14.86 -10.52 -36.29
N ASP A 523 14.30 -10.98 -37.42
CA ASP A 523 12.96 -10.56 -37.87
C ASP A 523 11.86 -10.98 -36.90
N ASN A 524 11.87 -12.24 -36.43
CA ASN A 524 10.92 -12.73 -35.43
C ASN A 524 11.09 -12.04 -34.08
N MET A 525 12.34 -11.81 -33.64
CA MET A 525 12.59 -11.04 -32.41
C MET A 525 12.01 -9.62 -32.49
N ALA A 526 12.18 -8.95 -33.65
CA ALA A 526 11.64 -7.61 -33.86
C ALA A 526 10.11 -7.60 -33.84
N GLU A 527 9.47 -8.58 -34.48
CA GLU A 527 8.00 -8.73 -34.50
C GLU A 527 7.44 -8.97 -33.10
N ILE A 528 8.03 -9.88 -32.32
CA ILE A 528 7.55 -10.23 -30.99
C ILE A 528 7.77 -9.08 -30.00
N THR A 529 8.94 -8.44 -30.05
CA THR A 529 9.22 -7.31 -29.14
C THR A 529 8.45 -6.03 -29.47
N ALA A 530 7.80 -5.96 -30.64
CA ALA A 530 6.85 -4.91 -30.97
C ALA A 530 5.47 -5.10 -30.30
N GLN A 531 5.16 -6.29 -29.78
CA GLN A 531 3.89 -6.56 -29.11
C GLN A 531 3.79 -5.79 -27.77
N PRO A 532 2.57 -5.41 -27.34
CA PRO A 532 2.37 -4.66 -26.09
C PRO A 532 2.98 -5.31 -24.84
N ALA A 533 2.98 -6.64 -24.77
CA ALA A 533 3.57 -7.42 -23.67
C ALA A 533 5.07 -7.19 -23.47
N TYR A 534 5.79 -6.75 -24.51
CA TYR A 534 7.23 -6.53 -24.49
C TYR A 534 7.62 -5.06 -24.72
N GLN A 535 6.66 -4.14 -24.76
CA GLN A 535 6.92 -2.70 -24.99
C GLN A 535 7.94 -2.12 -24.00
N MET A 536 7.96 -2.63 -22.77
CA MET A 536 8.94 -2.23 -21.76
C MET A 536 10.40 -2.40 -22.20
N LEU A 537 10.70 -3.36 -23.10
CA LEU A 537 12.04 -3.57 -23.62
C LEU A 537 12.55 -2.39 -24.47
N GLN A 538 11.67 -1.54 -24.96
CA GLN A 538 12.02 -0.39 -25.80
C GLN A 538 12.14 0.91 -25.01
N GLU A 539 11.69 0.96 -23.76
CA GLU A 539 11.52 2.21 -23.02
C GLU A 539 12.83 2.80 -22.51
N THR A 540 13.69 2.01 -21.89
CA THR A 540 14.95 2.51 -21.30
C THR A 540 16.17 2.03 -22.05
N GLY A 541 17.30 2.75 -21.91
CA GLY A 541 18.59 2.30 -22.45
C GLY A 541 19.01 0.92 -21.90
N LYS A 542 18.72 0.65 -20.63
CA LYS A 542 18.97 -0.65 -19.99
C LYS A 542 18.12 -1.75 -20.63
N MET A 543 16.83 -1.50 -20.83
CA MET A 543 15.91 -2.48 -21.42
C MET A 543 16.24 -2.75 -22.90
N ARG A 544 16.60 -1.72 -23.68
CA ARG A 544 17.12 -1.92 -25.05
C ARG A 544 18.39 -2.75 -25.09
N ALA A 545 19.31 -2.55 -24.13
CA ALA A 545 20.50 -3.40 -24.01
C ALA A 545 20.13 -4.85 -23.65
N THR A 546 19.13 -5.05 -22.78
CA THR A 546 18.59 -6.39 -22.47
C THR A 546 17.97 -7.03 -23.72
N GLN A 547 17.15 -6.31 -24.48
CA GLN A 547 16.59 -6.79 -25.75
C GLN A 547 17.69 -7.24 -26.73
N HIS A 548 18.72 -6.42 -26.88
CA HIS A 548 19.86 -6.77 -27.74
C HIS A 548 20.61 -8.02 -27.26
N TYR A 549 20.78 -8.17 -25.95
CA TYR A 549 21.36 -9.37 -25.35
C TYR A 549 20.50 -10.63 -25.63
N LEU A 550 19.17 -10.55 -25.45
CA LEU A 550 18.25 -11.65 -25.72
C LEU A 550 18.26 -12.04 -27.19
N ALA A 551 18.29 -11.07 -28.10
CA ALA A 551 18.42 -11.33 -29.55
C ALA A 551 19.72 -12.08 -29.86
N LYS A 552 20.83 -11.67 -29.25
CA LYS A 552 22.13 -12.32 -29.45
C LYS A 552 22.16 -13.76 -28.92
N VAL A 553 21.54 -14.00 -27.76
CA VAL A 553 21.38 -15.36 -27.21
C VAL A 553 20.53 -16.22 -28.15
N SER A 554 19.41 -15.69 -28.68
CA SER A 554 18.56 -16.39 -29.63
C SER A 554 19.31 -16.77 -30.91
N GLU A 555 20.16 -15.90 -31.46
CA GLU A 555 21.00 -16.24 -32.61
C GLU A 555 21.94 -17.40 -32.30
N ILE A 556 22.61 -17.40 -31.15
CA ILE A 556 23.52 -18.48 -30.73
C ILE A 556 22.75 -19.80 -30.58
N LEU A 557 21.58 -19.78 -29.95
CA LEU A 557 20.75 -20.97 -29.79
C LEU A 557 20.28 -21.52 -31.14
N ALA A 558 19.84 -20.68 -32.06
CA ALA A 558 19.44 -21.09 -33.41
C ALA A 558 20.60 -21.77 -34.18
N VAL A 559 21.83 -21.24 -34.09
CA VAL A 559 23.03 -21.86 -34.69
C VAL A 559 23.32 -23.22 -34.04
N ASN A 560 23.13 -23.36 -32.72
CA ASN A 560 23.29 -24.64 -32.04
C ASN A 560 22.22 -25.66 -32.47
N MET A 561 20.96 -25.22 -32.63
CA MET A 561 19.90 -26.04 -33.22
C MET A 561 20.23 -26.52 -34.61
N GLN A 562 20.80 -25.67 -35.46
CA GLN A 562 21.27 -26.04 -36.80
C GLN A 562 22.39 -27.07 -36.74
N ARG A 563 23.36 -26.91 -35.83
CA ARG A 563 24.43 -27.90 -35.63
C ARG A 563 23.88 -29.26 -35.21
N ALA A 564 22.94 -29.27 -34.28
CA ALA A 564 22.26 -30.49 -33.85
C ALA A 564 21.54 -31.17 -35.03
N ALA A 565 20.78 -30.41 -35.83
CA ALA A 565 20.10 -30.91 -37.04
C ALA A 565 21.04 -31.49 -38.09
N ARG A 566 22.27 -30.97 -38.21
CA ARG A 566 23.31 -31.55 -39.10
C ARG A 566 23.84 -32.88 -38.61
N VAL A 567 23.87 -33.12 -37.29
CA VAL A 567 24.38 -34.36 -36.68
C VAL A 567 23.31 -35.45 -36.69
N ASN A 568 22.10 -35.11 -36.26
CA ASN A 568 21.01 -36.11 -36.10
C ASN A 568 20.11 -36.26 -37.33
N HIS A 569 20.36 -35.42 -38.38
CA HIS A 569 19.58 -35.40 -39.63
C HIS A 569 18.06 -35.17 -39.45
N ALA A 570 17.63 -34.75 -38.27
CA ALA A 570 16.21 -34.48 -37.98
C ALA A 570 15.77 -33.14 -38.60
N GLN A 571 14.54 -33.09 -39.07
CA GLN A 571 13.91 -31.90 -39.64
C GLN A 571 12.64 -31.55 -38.86
N PRO A 572 12.38 -30.28 -38.57
CA PRO A 572 11.13 -29.85 -37.96
C PRO A 572 9.92 -30.22 -38.83
N LYS A 573 8.90 -30.82 -38.20
CA LYS A 573 7.62 -31.23 -38.84
C LYS A 573 6.44 -30.45 -38.34
N ALA A 574 6.46 -30.11 -37.06
CA ALA A 574 5.40 -29.32 -36.44
C ALA A 574 5.97 -28.50 -35.28
N VAL A 575 5.36 -27.36 -35.03
CA VAL A 575 5.56 -26.53 -33.84
C VAL A 575 4.23 -26.35 -33.14
N GLU A 576 4.27 -26.12 -31.84
CA GLU A 576 3.12 -25.74 -31.01
C GLU A 576 1.95 -26.72 -31.18
N ARG A 577 2.26 -28.06 -31.24
CA ARG A 577 1.25 -29.06 -31.48
C ARG A 577 0.44 -29.35 -30.21
N LEU A 578 -0.83 -28.91 -30.27
CA LEU A 578 -1.76 -29.10 -29.15
C LEU A 578 -2.21 -30.55 -28.97
N PHE A 579 -2.43 -30.96 -27.72
CA PHE A 579 -3.11 -32.17 -27.36
C PHE A 579 -4.11 -31.94 -26.22
N GLY A 580 -5.25 -32.65 -26.25
CA GLY A 580 -6.26 -32.56 -25.18
C GLY A 580 -7.24 -31.39 -25.26
N PHE A 581 -7.24 -30.61 -26.33
CA PHE A 581 -8.17 -29.48 -26.52
C PHE A 581 -9.35 -29.87 -27.42
N PRO A 582 -10.61 -29.83 -26.94
CA PRO A 582 -11.75 -30.44 -27.66
C PRO A 582 -12.19 -29.70 -28.92
N ASN A 583 -11.91 -28.41 -29.07
CA ASN A 583 -12.43 -27.57 -30.18
C ASN A 583 -11.37 -27.13 -31.19
N ARG A 584 -10.18 -27.72 -31.19
CA ARG A 584 -9.06 -27.35 -32.05
C ARG A 584 -8.50 -28.59 -32.77
N GLN A 585 -7.73 -28.39 -33.82
CA GLN A 585 -6.97 -29.48 -34.46
C GLN A 585 -5.87 -29.97 -33.52
N SER A 586 -6.27 -30.64 -32.43
CA SER A 586 -5.37 -31.13 -31.40
C SER A 586 -5.31 -32.67 -31.42
N LEU A 587 -4.21 -33.21 -30.91
CA LEU A 587 -4.11 -34.65 -30.62
C LEU A 587 -5.05 -35.01 -29.45
N PRO A 588 -5.46 -36.30 -29.30
CA PRO A 588 -6.28 -36.73 -28.17
C PRO A 588 -5.62 -36.39 -26.83
N ALA A 589 -6.44 -36.12 -25.80
CA ALA A 589 -5.97 -35.99 -24.44
C ALA A 589 -5.38 -37.31 -23.91
N LEU A 590 -4.37 -37.23 -23.06
CA LEU A 590 -4.00 -38.35 -22.23
C LEU A 590 -4.98 -38.46 -21.05
N VAL A 591 -5.78 -39.53 -21.02
CA VAL A 591 -6.84 -39.72 -20.03
C VAL A 591 -6.37 -40.61 -18.90
N VAL A 592 -6.46 -40.12 -17.67
CA VAL A 592 -6.21 -40.86 -16.44
C VAL A 592 -7.51 -40.95 -15.66
N SER A 593 -8.07 -42.17 -15.53
CA SER A 593 -9.32 -42.38 -14.80
C SER A 593 -9.04 -43.00 -13.43
N THR A 594 -9.62 -42.42 -12.40
CA THR A 594 -9.66 -42.91 -11.03
C THR A 594 -11.10 -43.18 -10.61
N PRO A 595 -11.36 -43.89 -9.50
CA PRO A 595 -12.73 -44.09 -9.02
C PRO A 595 -13.45 -42.78 -8.66
N GLN A 596 -12.70 -41.69 -8.37
CA GLN A 596 -13.23 -40.40 -7.89
C GLN A 596 -13.34 -39.35 -8.99
N ALA A 597 -12.46 -39.40 -10.00
CA ALA A 597 -12.44 -38.37 -11.05
C ALA A 597 -11.74 -38.89 -12.32
N THR A 598 -12.07 -38.26 -13.45
CA THR A 598 -11.36 -38.46 -14.71
C THR A 598 -10.52 -37.21 -14.98
N VAL A 599 -9.22 -37.39 -15.18
CA VAL A 599 -8.26 -36.35 -15.49
C VAL A 599 -7.90 -36.43 -16.97
N HIS A 600 -8.17 -35.37 -17.69
CA HIS A 600 -7.73 -35.17 -19.07
C HIS A 600 -6.49 -34.29 -19.06
N LEU A 601 -5.33 -34.86 -19.31
CA LEU A 601 -4.12 -34.08 -19.46
C LEU A 601 -4.09 -33.43 -20.83
N ARG A 602 -3.87 -32.14 -20.83
CA ARG A 602 -3.75 -31.30 -22.02
C ARG A 602 -2.42 -30.57 -22.00
N GLY A 603 -1.98 -30.11 -23.16
CA GLY A 603 -0.74 -29.37 -23.26
C GLY A 603 -0.36 -29.10 -24.69
N LYS A 604 0.86 -28.64 -24.84
CA LYS A 604 1.46 -28.20 -26.08
C LYS A 604 2.84 -28.82 -26.24
N ILE A 605 3.14 -29.27 -27.42
CA ILE A 605 4.46 -29.78 -27.81
C ILE A 605 5.15 -28.64 -28.56
N ASP A 606 6.23 -28.08 -28.03
CA ASP A 606 6.93 -26.95 -28.64
C ASP A 606 7.39 -27.25 -30.05
N ARG A 607 8.03 -28.38 -30.24
CA ARG A 607 8.52 -28.79 -31.55
C ARG A 607 8.60 -30.31 -31.70
N LEU A 608 8.15 -30.77 -32.85
CA LEU A 608 8.28 -32.17 -33.28
C LEU A 608 9.21 -32.29 -34.48
N ASP A 609 10.29 -33.01 -34.34
CA ASP A 609 11.23 -33.32 -35.42
C ASP A 609 11.10 -34.78 -35.86
N SER A 610 11.38 -35.06 -37.12
CA SER A 610 11.45 -36.42 -37.65
C SER A 610 12.58 -36.56 -38.67
N GLN A 611 13.23 -37.70 -38.64
CA GLN A 611 14.19 -38.15 -39.67
C GLN A 611 13.50 -39.03 -40.71
N ASP A 612 12.37 -39.63 -40.34
CA ASP A 612 11.68 -40.63 -41.12
C ASP A 612 10.65 -40.01 -42.06
N PRO A 613 10.73 -40.21 -43.39
CA PRO A 613 9.70 -39.80 -44.33
C PRO A 613 8.33 -40.42 -44.04
N SER A 614 8.27 -41.60 -43.42
CA SER A 614 7.03 -42.28 -43.02
C SER A 614 6.41 -41.72 -41.73
N GLN A 615 7.12 -40.88 -41.01
CA GLN A 615 6.72 -40.24 -39.71
C GLN A 615 6.43 -41.24 -38.59
N VAL A 616 7.00 -42.44 -38.64
CA VAL A 616 6.83 -43.46 -37.59
C VAL A 616 7.61 -43.10 -36.33
N TYR A 617 8.74 -42.45 -36.50
CA TYR A 617 9.60 -42.01 -35.39
C TYR A 617 9.72 -40.48 -35.38
N GLY A 618 9.50 -39.90 -34.20
CA GLY A 618 9.62 -38.47 -33.97
C GLY A 618 10.42 -38.13 -32.71
N THR A 619 11.06 -37.00 -32.68
CA THR A 619 11.72 -36.42 -31.50
C THR A 619 10.93 -35.23 -31.02
N ILE A 620 10.50 -35.24 -29.77
CA ILE A 620 9.87 -34.12 -29.11
C ILE A 620 10.98 -33.24 -28.53
N ILE A 621 10.93 -31.95 -28.84
CA ILE A 621 11.88 -30.95 -28.34
C ILE A 621 11.11 -29.92 -27.56
N ASP A 622 11.56 -29.65 -26.35
CA ASP A 622 11.04 -28.68 -25.42
C ASP A 622 12.17 -27.63 -25.16
N TYR A 623 11.86 -26.35 -25.20
CA TYR A 623 12.81 -25.28 -24.98
C TYR A 623 12.80 -24.87 -23.50
N LYS A 624 13.93 -25.03 -22.81
CA LYS A 624 14.06 -24.63 -21.39
C LYS A 624 15.16 -23.61 -21.20
N SER A 625 14.83 -22.52 -20.51
CA SER A 625 15.77 -21.45 -20.15
C SER A 625 16.71 -21.84 -19.00
N ASN A 626 16.38 -22.90 -18.23
CA ASN A 626 17.16 -23.39 -17.10
C ASN A 626 17.62 -24.81 -17.32
N GLY A 627 18.83 -25.17 -16.82
CA GLY A 627 19.29 -26.56 -16.82
C GLY A 627 18.42 -27.41 -15.89
N LYS A 628 17.76 -28.45 -16.44
CA LYS A 628 17.09 -29.49 -15.63
C LYS A 628 18.06 -30.67 -15.50
N HIS A 629 18.28 -31.13 -14.26
CA HIS A 629 18.93 -32.39 -13.99
C HIS A 629 17.87 -33.50 -14.05
N PHE A 630 18.04 -34.43 -14.96
CA PHE A 630 17.25 -35.65 -14.97
C PHE A 630 17.97 -36.68 -14.10
N ASP A 631 17.31 -37.11 -13.04
CA ASP A 631 17.76 -38.26 -12.25
C ASP A 631 17.07 -39.51 -12.76
N TRP A 632 17.85 -40.40 -13.39
CA TRP A 632 17.36 -41.66 -13.96
C TRP A 632 17.08 -42.71 -12.90
N GLY A 633 17.24 -42.40 -11.60
CA GLY A 633 17.08 -43.30 -10.47
C GLY A 633 15.80 -43.14 -9.65
N GLN A 634 14.89 -42.24 -10.05
CA GLN A 634 13.57 -42.08 -9.41
C GLN A 634 12.44 -42.54 -10.31
#